data_cb6533c2ffd0d1602af0207debf11586
#
_entry.id   cb6533c2ffd0d1602af0207debf11586
#
_cell.length_a   1.000
_cell.length_b   1.000
_cell.length_c   1.000
_cell.angle_alpha   90.00
_cell.angle_beta   90.00
_cell.angle_gamma   90.00
#
_symmetry.space_group_name_H-M   'P 1'
#
loop_
_entity.id
_entity.type
_entity.pdbx_description
1 polymer ?
#
loop_
_entity_poly.entity_id
_entity_poly.type
_entity_poly.pdbx_seq_one_letter_code
_entity_poly.pdbx_strand_id
1 'polypeptide(L)'
;MLQILIIDDDKNIRRYLKTILLAAGYTPICTGTADEALHIMETNTIALIILDIMLPGTDGFTFTKLLRDCKNDIPILMHTAKQLPDDIKTGFLAGADDYMTKPADEDVLLLRIKALLRRAKITAEHQLRIGHTILNYDALTVTTDKDTQLLPQKEFLLLYKLLSYPNQIFTRMQLMDDIWGLDSDSGDATVSVHINRLRNRFQNCHDFSITTIRGLGYKAQVQEALM
;
A
#
# COMPACT_ATOMS: atom_id res chain seq x y z
N MET A 1 10.62 9.14 -2.92
CA MET A 1 9.41 9.32 -3.76
C MET A 1 9.13 8.01 -4.50
N LEU A 2 7.84 7.60 -4.63
CA LEU A 2 7.48 6.37 -5.33
C LEU A 2 7.69 6.52 -6.84
N GLN A 3 8.40 5.56 -7.44
CA GLN A 3 8.64 5.52 -8.89
C GLN A 3 7.46 4.84 -9.59
N ILE A 4 6.90 5.50 -10.62
CA ILE A 4 5.82 4.96 -11.46
C ILE A 4 6.36 4.85 -12.89
N LEU A 5 6.33 3.63 -13.43
CA LEU A 5 6.76 3.35 -14.79
C LEU A 5 5.57 3.55 -15.75
N ILE A 6 5.75 4.38 -16.76
CA ILE A 6 4.79 4.63 -17.84
C ILE A 6 5.30 3.95 -19.10
N ILE A 7 4.52 3.01 -19.63
CA ILE A 7 4.83 2.25 -20.84
C ILE A 7 3.74 2.54 -21.87
N ASP A 8 4.05 3.36 -22.86
CA ASP A 8 3.10 3.81 -23.89
C ASP A 8 3.91 4.25 -25.11
N ASP A 9 3.55 3.88 -26.32
CA ASP A 9 4.30 4.23 -27.52
C ASP A 9 4.11 5.71 -27.94
N ASP A 10 2.97 6.33 -27.54
CA ASP A 10 2.70 7.75 -27.81
C ASP A 10 3.46 8.67 -26.86
N LYS A 11 4.40 9.45 -27.42
CA LYS A 11 5.20 10.45 -26.68
C LYS A 11 4.35 11.52 -26.01
N ASN A 12 3.20 11.88 -26.58
CA ASN A 12 2.33 12.92 -26.01
C ASN A 12 1.60 12.38 -24.76
N ILE A 13 1.13 11.14 -24.82
CA ILE A 13 0.54 10.46 -23.65
C ILE A 13 1.56 10.34 -22.54
N ARG A 14 2.78 9.86 -22.83
CA ARG A 14 3.85 9.78 -21.83
C ARG A 14 4.15 11.15 -21.20
N ARG A 15 4.22 12.21 -22.01
CA ARG A 15 4.47 13.58 -21.52
C ARG A 15 3.32 14.07 -20.62
N TYR A 16 2.09 13.83 -21.03
CA TYR A 16 0.90 14.18 -20.27
C TYR A 16 0.86 13.48 -18.91
N LEU A 17 0.97 12.16 -18.90
CA LEU A 17 1.00 11.36 -17.66
C LEU A 17 2.18 11.75 -16.75
N LYS A 18 3.36 12.00 -17.34
CA LYS A 18 4.52 12.48 -16.59
C LYS A 18 4.23 13.80 -15.86
N THR A 19 3.56 14.75 -16.50
CA THR A 19 3.22 16.04 -15.89
C THR A 19 2.29 15.85 -14.69
N ILE A 20 1.22 15.07 -14.86
CA ILE A 20 0.25 14.78 -13.81
C ILE A 20 0.94 14.10 -12.59
N LEU A 21 1.75 13.07 -12.85
CA LEU A 21 2.40 12.31 -11.80
C LEU A 21 3.43 13.14 -11.03
N LEU A 22 4.18 14.02 -11.72
CA LEU A 22 5.11 14.95 -11.06
C LEU A 22 4.35 15.95 -10.17
N ALA A 23 3.24 16.51 -10.64
CA ALA A 23 2.40 17.41 -9.85
C ALA A 23 1.82 16.71 -8.61
N ALA A 24 1.52 15.40 -8.70
CA ALA A 24 1.04 14.59 -7.61
C ALA A 24 2.14 14.06 -6.66
N GLY A 25 3.42 14.42 -6.87
CA GLY A 25 4.55 14.06 -6.00
C GLY A 25 5.14 12.66 -6.26
N TYR A 26 4.89 12.05 -7.42
CA TYR A 26 5.51 10.80 -7.86
C TYR A 26 6.76 11.05 -8.70
N THR A 27 7.58 10.01 -8.88
CA THR A 27 8.74 10.02 -9.78
C THR A 27 8.43 9.17 -11.02
N PRO A 28 7.93 9.76 -12.13
CA PRO A 28 7.61 9.01 -13.34
C PRO A 28 8.87 8.66 -14.15
N ILE A 29 8.94 7.41 -14.59
CA ILE A 29 9.90 6.90 -15.57
C ILE A 29 9.09 6.52 -16.81
N CYS A 30 9.56 6.86 -18.01
CA CYS A 30 8.79 6.68 -19.23
C CYS A 30 9.56 5.85 -20.24
N THR A 31 8.87 4.92 -20.90
CA THR A 31 9.40 4.19 -22.06
C THR A 31 8.31 3.94 -23.10
N GLY A 32 8.71 3.61 -24.33
CA GLY A 32 7.79 3.35 -25.44
C GLY A 32 7.60 1.85 -25.74
N THR A 33 8.35 0.96 -25.10
CA THR A 33 8.34 -0.48 -25.39
C THR A 33 8.40 -1.31 -24.14
N ALA A 34 7.90 -2.55 -24.23
CA ALA A 34 7.99 -3.53 -23.14
C ALA A 34 9.44 -3.96 -22.85
N ASP A 35 10.27 -4.07 -23.88
CA ASP A 35 11.67 -4.50 -23.72
C ASP A 35 12.49 -3.47 -22.94
N GLU A 36 12.35 -2.17 -23.26
CA GLU A 36 12.97 -1.12 -22.48
C GLU A 36 12.43 -1.07 -21.04
N ALA A 37 11.15 -1.38 -20.84
CA ALA A 37 10.56 -1.44 -19.52
C ALA A 37 11.23 -2.50 -18.63
N LEU A 38 11.54 -3.69 -19.16
CA LEU A 38 12.27 -4.72 -18.44
C LEU A 38 13.64 -4.23 -17.98
N HIS A 39 14.42 -3.60 -18.86
CA HIS A 39 15.72 -3.03 -18.50
C HIS A 39 15.63 -1.94 -17.43
N ILE A 40 14.59 -1.09 -17.49
CA ILE A 40 14.35 -0.08 -16.46
C ILE A 40 14.06 -0.75 -15.11
N MET A 41 13.27 -1.83 -15.09
CA MET A 41 12.92 -2.56 -13.86
C MET A 41 14.11 -3.30 -13.24
N GLU A 42 15.16 -3.63 -13.99
CA GLU A 42 16.40 -4.23 -13.45
C GLU A 42 17.17 -3.26 -12.53
N THR A 43 17.08 -1.96 -12.79
CA THR A 43 17.87 -0.93 -12.10
C THR A 43 17.07 0.01 -11.22
N ASN A 44 15.73 -0.07 -11.28
CA ASN A 44 14.83 0.82 -10.56
C ASN A 44 13.79 0.05 -9.74
N THR A 45 13.46 0.58 -8.57
CA THR A 45 12.38 0.04 -7.74
C THR A 45 11.04 0.66 -8.14
N ILE A 46 10.30 -0.03 -9.01
CA ILE A 46 9.01 0.44 -9.52
C ILE A 46 7.90 0.09 -8.54
N ALA A 47 7.11 1.09 -8.17
CA ALA A 47 5.97 0.95 -7.25
C ALA A 47 4.64 0.66 -7.97
N LEU A 48 4.49 1.07 -9.24
CA LEU A 48 3.30 0.86 -10.06
C LEU A 48 3.67 1.03 -11.54
N ILE A 49 3.00 0.28 -12.41
CA ILE A 49 3.13 0.39 -13.88
C ILE A 49 1.82 0.93 -14.44
N ILE A 50 1.90 1.98 -15.28
CA ILE A 50 0.83 2.43 -16.18
C ILE A 50 1.20 1.90 -17.57
N LEU A 51 0.35 1.05 -18.14
CA LEU A 51 0.67 0.24 -19.31
C LEU A 51 -0.36 0.42 -20.42
N ASP A 52 0.09 0.82 -21.61
CA ASP A 52 -0.75 0.65 -22.79
C ASP A 52 -0.73 -0.80 -23.27
N ILE A 53 -1.86 -1.23 -23.82
CA ILE A 53 -1.99 -2.55 -24.46
C ILE A 53 -1.34 -2.56 -25.84
N MET A 54 -1.51 -1.45 -26.58
CA MET A 54 -1.08 -1.33 -27.98
C MET A 54 0.38 -0.88 -28.06
N LEU A 55 1.32 -1.74 -27.68
CA LEU A 55 2.74 -1.47 -27.78
C LEU A 55 3.36 -2.14 -29.01
N PRO A 56 4.40 -1.55 -29.62
CA PRO A 56 5.17 -2.21 -30.66
C PRO A 56 5.97 -3.38 -30.09
N GLY A 57 6.02 -4.49 -30.82
CA GLY A 57 6.69 -5.72 -30.39
C GLY A 57 5.84 -6.52 -29.41
N THR A 58 6.22 -6.54 -28.15
CA THR A 58 5.48 -7.22 -27.08
C THR A 58 4.30 -6.36 -26.61
N ASP A 59 3.05 -6.81 -26.83
CA ASP A 59 1.86 -6.11 -26.38
C ASP A 59 1.69 -6.11 -24.85
N GLY A 60 0.83 -5.19 -24.34
CA GLY A 60 0.65 -5.01 -22.90
C GLY A 60 0.04 -6.24 -22.18
N PHE A 61 -0.78 -7.05 -22.82
CA PHE A 61 -1.31 -8.27 -22.21
C PHE A 61 -0.21 -9.32 -22.04
N THR A 62 0.60 -9.52 -23.07
CA THR A 62 1.74 -10.44 -23.06
C THR A 62 2.77 -10.01 -22.02
N PHE A 63 3.08 -8.71 -21.95
CA PHE A 63 3.98 -8.15 -20.94
C PHE A 63 3.45 -8.36 -19.51
N THR A 64 2.17 -8.12 -19.29
CA THR A 64 1.54 -8.35 -17.98
C THR A 64 1.65 -9.81 -17.56
N LYS A 65 1.32 -10.73 -18.46
CA LYS A 65 1.42 -12.17 -18.21
C LYS A 65 2.85 -12.60 -17.89
N LEU A 66 3.84 -12.10 -18.64
CA LEU A 66 5.26 -12.37 -18.38
C LEU A 66 5.65 -11.96 -16.95
N LEU A 67 5.25 -10.78 -16.50
CA LEU A 67 5.52 -10.34 -15.13
C LEU A 67 4.89 -11.26 -14.09
N ARG A 68 3.62 -11.66 -14.27
CA ARG A 68 2.92 -12.55 -13.34
C ARG A 68 3.51 -13.96 -13.32
N ASP A 69 3.91 -14.50 -14.46
CA ASP A 69 4.59 -15.79 -14.57
C ASP A 69 5.94 -15.78 -13.82
N CYS A 70 6.63 -14.63 -13.80
CA CYS A 70 7.82 -14.39 -12.99
C CYS A 70 7.52 -14.08 -11.51
N LYS A 71 6.26 -14.22 -11.04
CA LYS A 71 5.82 -13.87 -9.67
C LYS A 71 6.09 -12.42 -9.28
N ASN A 72 6.04 -11.54 -10.26
CA ASN A 72 6.15 -10.11 -10.02
C ASN A 72 4.75 -9.53 -9.82
N ASP A 73 4.46 -9.09 -8.59
CA ASP A 73 3.15 -8.59 -8.14
C ASP A 73 3.07 -7.04 -8.17
N ILE A 74 3.97 -6.37 -8.92
CA ILE A 74 3.88 -4.91 -9.08
C ILE A 74 2.49 -4.56 -9.64
N PRO A 75 1.76 -3.60 -9.03
CA PRO A 75 0.45 -3.19 -9.52
C PRO A 75 0.52 -2.66 -10.94
N ILE A 76 -0.39 -3.12 -11.79
CA ILE A 76 -0.49 -2.72 -13.20
C ILE A 76 -1.85 -2.09 -13.44
N LEU A 77 -1.84 -0.80 -13.83
CA LEU A 77 -2.99 -0.07 -14.37
C LEU A 77 -2.90 -0.08 -15.89
N MET A 78 -3.78 -0.80 -16.56
CA MET A 78 -3.90 -0.70 -18.02
C MET A 78 -4.55 0.62 -18.39
N HIS A 79 -3.91 1.39 -19.27
CA HIS A 79 -4.37 2.69 -19.76
C HIS A 79 -4.34 2.72 -21.28
N THR A 80 -5.46 2.43 -21.93
CA THR A 80 -5.51 2.12 -23.35
C THR A 80 -6.74 2.69 -24.07
N ALA A 81 -6.66 2.81 -25.40
CA ALA A 81 -7.81 3.18 -26.24
C ALA A 81 -8.81 2.04 -26.43
N LYS A 82 -8.46 0.79 -26.08
CA LYS A 82 -9.36 -0.35 -26.17
C LYS A 82 -10.47 -0.26 -25.13
N GLN A 83 -11.73 -0.37 -25.59
CA GLN A 83 -12.91 -0.13 -24.74
C GLN A 83 -13.90 -1.31 -24.76
N LEU A 84 -13.64 -2.34 -25.59
CA LEU A 84 -14.56 -3.47 -25.69
C LEU A 84 -14.54 -4.31 -24.40
N PRO A 85 -15.68 -4.83 -23.95
CA PRO A 85 -15.77 -5.68 -22.76
C PRO A 85 -14.80 -6.86 -22.79
N ASP A 86 -14.55 -7.45 -23.96
CA ASP A 86 -13.62 -8.57 -24.13
C ASP A 86 -12.15 -8.14 -23.93
N ASP A 87 -11.77 -6.93 -24.34
CA ASP A 87 -10.42 -6.39 -24.09
C ASP A 87 -10.20 -6.17 -22.58
N ILE A 88 -11.19 -5.63 -21.90
CA ILE A 88 -11.16 -5.41 -20.44
C ILE A 88 -11.03 -6.75 -19.72
N LYS A 89 -11.85 -7.74 -20.10
CA LYS A 89 -11.79 -9.09 -19.54
C LYS A 89 -10.44 -9.74 -19.77
N THR A 90 -9.88 -9.60 -20.98
CA THR A 90 -8.54 -10.13 -21.31
C THR A 90 -7.47 -9.49 -20.46
N GLY A 91 -7.55 -8.18 -20.19
CA GLY A 91 -6.61 -7.45 -19.30
C GLY A 91 -6.58 -8.01 -17.88
N PHE A 92 -7.75 -8.21 -17.29
CA PHE A 92 -7.85 -8.81 -15.95
C PHE A 92 -7.40 -10.28 -15.94
N LEU A 93 -7.71 -11.06 -16.97
CA LEU A 93 -7.24 -12.45 -17.10
C LEU A 93 -5.72 -12.53 -17.28
N ALA A 94 -5.09 -11.53 -17.90
CA ALA A 94 -3.63 -11.43 -17.99
C ALA A 94 -2.97 -11.07 -16.65
N GLY A 95 -3.75 -10.59 -15.67
CA GLY A 95 -3.28 -10.25 -14.32
C GLY A 95 -3.14 -8.74 -14.05
N ALA A 96 -3.80 -7.86 -14.83
CA ALA A 96 -3.88 -6.45 -14.50
C ALA A 96 -4.71 -6.22 -13.23
N ASP A 97 -4.34 -5.22 -12.44
CA ASP A 97 -5.01 -4.88 -11.18
C ASP A 97 -6.13 -3.86 -11.36
N ASP A 98 -6.06 -3.04 -12.43
CA ASP A 98 -7.12 -2.12 -12.82
C ASP A 98 -7.01 -1.78 -14.32
N TYR A 99 -8.07 -1.18 -14.85
CA TYR A 99 -8.21 -0.86 -16.27
C TYR A 99 -8.84 0.51 -16.45
N MET A 100 -8.25 1.35 -17.31
CA MET A 100 -8.74 2.69 -17.60
C MET A 100 -8.65 2.99 -19.09
N THR A 101 -9.71 3.55 -19.65
CA THR A 101 -9.75 3.93 -21.08
C THR A 101 -9.18 5.33 -21.31
N LYS A 102 -8.54 5.52 -22.47
CA LYS A 102 -8.12 6.84 -22.96
C LYS A 102 -9.32 7.56 -23.65
N PRO A 103 -9.48 8.88 -23.48
CA PRO A 103 -8.71 9.76 -22.60
C PRO A 103 -9.07 9.57 -21.13
N ALA A 104 -8.09 9.66 -20.25
CA ALA A 104 -8.28 9.54 -18.81
C ALA A 104 -8.59 10.90 -18.19
N ASP A 105 -9.58 10.94 -17.31
CA ASP A 105 -9.74 12.04 -16.38
C ASP A 105 -8.61 12.02 -15.35
N GLU A 106 -7.97 13.18 -15.12
CA GLU A 106 -6.78 13.31 -14.27
C GLU A 106 -7.07 12.89 -12.82
N ASP A 107 -8.18 13.37 -12.26
CA ASP A 107 -8.56 13.07 -10.88
C ASP A 107 -8.86 11.59 -10.70
N VAL A 108 -9.58 10.98 -11.66
CA VAL A 108 -9.90 9.56 -11.65
C VAL A 108 -8.62 8.71 -11.77
N LEU A 109 -7.68 9.09 -12.65
CA LEU A 109 -6.39 8.43 -12.79
C LEU A 109 -5.63 8.44 -11.46
N LEU A 110 -5.49 9.61 -10.82
CA LEU A 110 -4.79 9.74 -9.55
C LEU A 110 -5.47 8.97 -8.41
N LEU A 111 -6.80 8.92 -8.38
CA LEU A 111 -7.55 8.12 -7.41
C LEU A 111 -7.30 6.62 -7.59
N ARG A 112 -7.26 6.12 -8.84
CA ARG A 112 -6.96 4.72 -9.15
C ARG A 112 -5.53 4.35 -8.76
N ILE A 113 -4.54 5.19 -9.13
CA ILE A 113 -3.15 5.01 -8.71
C ILE A 113 -3.02 4.94 -7.18
N LYS A 114 -3.65 5.87 -6.45
CA LYS A 114 -3.66 5.84 -4.98
C LYS A 114 -4.28 4.56 -4.43
N ALA A 115 -5.37 4.09 -5.04
CA ALA A 115 -6.03 2.85 -4.62
C ALA A 115 -5.15 1.62 -4.88
N LEU A 116 -4.47 1.55 -6.03
CA LEU A 116 -3.56 0.47 -6.38
C LEU A 116 -2.33 0.45 -5.48
N LEU A 117 -1.68 1.60 -5.29
CA LEU A 117 -0.53 1.73 -4.38
C LEU A 117 -0.90 1.37 -2.94
N ARG A 118 -2.09 1.75 -2.49
CA ARG A 118 -2.61 1.36 -1.18
C ARG A 118 -2.79 -0.16 -1.08
N ARG A 119 -3.36 -0.80 -2.11
CA ARG A 119 -3.53 -2.27 -2.14
C ARG A 119 -2.18 -2.99 -2.17
N ALA A 120 -1.23 -2.53 -3.00
CA ALA A 120 0.12 -3.08 -3.07
C ALA A 120 0.90 -2.83 -1.78
N LYS A 121 0.76 -1.67 -1.17
CA LYS A 121 1.28 -1.41 0.18
C LYS A 121 0.57 -2.28 1.21
N ILE A 122 -0.74 -2.49 1.13
CA ILE A 122 -1.49 -3.41 1.97
C ILE A 122 -0.93 -4.83 1.82
N THR A 123 -0.55 -5.30 0.63
CA THR A 123 0.12 -6.60 0.48
C THR A 123 1.58 -6.63 1.00
N ALA A 124 2.30 -5.51 0.96
CA ALA A 124 3.62 -5.38 1.59
C ALA A 124 3.54 -4.95 3.07
N GLU A 125 2.49 -4.19 3.46
CA GLU A 125 2.17 -3.73 4.81
C GLU A 125 1.27 -4.69 5.59
N HIS A 126 0.87 -5.85 4.99
CA HIS A 126 0.23 -6.92 5.76
C HIS A 126 1.16 -7.47 6.85
N GLN A 127 2.45 -7.12 6.78
CA GLN A 127 3.41 -7.34 7.86
C GLN A 127 4.14 -6.05 8.21
N LEU A 128 3.82 -5.49 9.37
CA LEU A 128 4.59 -4.42 9.98
C LEU A 128 5.69 -5.05 10.84
N ARG A 129 6.95 -4.77 10.52
CA ARG A 129 8.10 -5.25 11.30
C ARG A 129 8.66 -4.13 12.17
N ILE A 130 8.75 -4.39 13.46
CA ILE A 130 9.34 -3.51 14.48
C ILE A 130 10.37 -4.33 15.26
N GLY A 131 11.65 -4.14 14.97
CA GLY A 131 12.69 -5.00 15.52
C GLY A 131 12.47 -6.46 15.15
N HIS A 132 12.32 -7.32 16.15
CA HIS A 132 11.99 -8.74 15.99
C HIS A 132 10.48 -9.00 15.94
N THR A 133 9.68 -8.03 16.33
CA THR A 133 8.20 -8.16 16.34
C THR A 133 7.63 -7.97 14.93
N ILE A 134 6.76 -8.89 14.50
CA ILE A 134 6.07 -8.87 13.20
C ILE A 134 4.56 -8.88 13.45
N LEU A 135 3.86 -7.85 12.98
CA LEU A 135 2.41 -7.81 12.97
C LEU A 135 1.91 -8.23 11.58
N ASN A 136 1.08 -9.27 11.51
CA ASN A 136 0.44 -9.71 10.26
C ASN A 136 -1.01 -9.24 10.26
N TYR A 137 -1.34 -8.32 9.34
CA TYR A 137 -2.65 -7.69 9.28
C TYR A 137 -3.76 -8.67 8.86
N ASP A 138 -3.48 -9.58 7.93
CA ASP A 138 -4.48 -10.54 7.42
C ASP A 138 -4.84 -11.59 8.45
N ALA A 139 -3.82 -12.07 9.14
CA ALA A 139 -3.98 -13.10 10.16
C ALA A 139 -4.36 -12.52 11.54
N LEU A 140 -4.31 -11.18 11.71
CA LEU A 140 -4.47 -10.49 13.01
C LEU A 140 -3.51 -11.04 14.08
N THR A 141 -2.31 -11.45 13.67
CA THR A 141 -1.31 -12.04 14.54
C THR A 141 -0.14 -11.10 14.82
N VAL A 142 0.41 -11.22 16.00
CA VAL A 142 1.66 -10.57 16.41
C VAL A 142 2.65 -11.67 16.78
N THR A 143 3.75 -11.74 16.03
CA THR A 143 4.87 -12.65 16.27
C THR A 143 5.97 -11.87 16.98
N THR A 144 6.41 -12.34 18.12
CA THR A 144 7.57 -11.84 18.87
C THR A 144 8.66 -12.92 18.90
N ASP A 145 9.81 -12.66 19.51
CA ASP A 145 10.85 -13.69 19.69
C ASP A 145 10.39 -14.92 20.48
N LYS A 146 9.28 -14.81 21.23
CA LYS A 146 8.79 -15.85 22.12
C LYS A 146 7.68 -16.69 21.51
N ASP A 147 6.73 -16.05 20.85
CA ASP A 147 5.51 -16.70 20.36
C ASP A 147 4.82 -15.90 19.26
N THR A 148 3.81 -16.52 18.65
CA THR A 148 2.86 -15.87 17.74
C THR A 148 1.49 -15.88 18.39
N GLN A 149 0.91 -14.71 18.59
CA GLN A 149 -0.39 -14.52 19.23
C GLN A 149 -1.43 -13.97 18.26
N LEU A 150 -2.60 -14.60 18.20
CA LEU A 150 -3.78 -14.04 17.55
C LEU A 150 -4.43 -13.01 18.49
N LEU A 151 -4.67 -11.80 17.99
CA LEU A 151 -5.31 -10.73 18.74
C LEU A 151 -6.78 -10.56 18.34
N PRO A 152 -7.66 -10.15 19.28
CA PRO A 152 -8.97 -9.63 18.91
C PRO A 152 -8.83 -8.46 17.93
N GLN A 153 -9.69 -8.40 16.92
CA GLN A 153 -9.59 -7.46 15.81
C GLN A 153 -9.33 -6.01 16.26
N LYS A 154 -10.08 -5.50 17.24
CA LYS A 154 -9.94 -4.10 17.70
C LYS A 154 -8.61 -3.86 18.44
N GLU A 155 -8.09 -4.86 19.17
CA GLU A 155 -6.78 -4.79 19.80
C GLU A 155 -5.67 -4.80 18.76
N PHE A 156 -5.79 -5.66 17.74
CA PHE A 156 -4.82 -5.71 16.64
C PHE A 156 -4.77 -4.38 15.87
N LEU A 157 -5.92 -3.87 15.43
CA LEU A 157 -6.01 -2.63 14.68
C LEU A 157 -5.46 -1.43 15.46
N LEU A 158 -5.73 -1.37 16.77
CA LEU A 158 -5.23 -0.33 17.67
C LEU A 158 -3.69 -0.38 17.78
N LEU A 159 -3.14 -1.57 17.99
CA LEU A 159 -1.69 -1.77 18.04
C LEU A 159 -1.02 -1.46 16.70
N TYR A 160 -1.60 -1.96 15.61
CA TYR A 160 -1.12 -1.73 14.25
C TYR A 160 -1.10 -0.24 13.91
N LYS A 161 -2.19 0.50 14.21
CA LYS A 161 -2.25 1.95 14.01
C LYS A 161 -1.15 2.68 14.75
N LEU A 162 -0.94 2.40 16.02
CA LEU A 162 0.07 3.06 16.84
C LEU A 162 1.50 2.77 16.35
N LEU A 163 1.77 1.53 15.96
CA LEU A 163 3.10 1.11 15.50
C LEU A 163 3.40 1.51 14.05
N SER A 164 2.38 1.74 13.22
CA SER A 164 2.55 2.28 11.87
C SER A 164 3.03 3.73 11.88
N TYR A 165 2.87 4.44 13.01
CA TYR A 165 3.30 5.84 13.18
C TYR A 165 4.05 6.02 14.51
N PRO A 166 5.27 5.50 14.62
CA PRO A 166 6.06 5.59 15.85
C PRO A 166 6.24 7.04 16.30
N ASN A 167 6.14 7.25 17.61
CA ASN A 167 6.25 8.56 18.26
C ASN A 167 5.14 9.59 17.95
N GLN A 168 4.22 9.30 17.03
CA GLN A 168 3.04 10.14 16.79
C GLN A 168 2.03 9.97 17.93
N ILE A 169 1.48 11.10 18.40
CA ILE A 169 0.44 11.12 19.42
C ILE A 169 -0.92 11.07 18.73
N PHE A 170 -1.75 10.11 19.13
CA PHE A 170 -3.14 10.01 18.71
C PHE A 170 -4.05 10.32 19.90
N THR A 171 -5.04 11.19 19.69
CA THR A 171 -6.06 11.43 20.71
C THR A 171 -6.97 10.21 20.88
N ARG A 172 -7.68 10.12 22.03
CA ARG A 172 -8.66 9.04 22.23
C ARG A 172 -9.75 9.06 21.18
N MET A 173 -10.23 10.25 20.81
CA MET A 173 -11.25 10.45 19.78
C MET A 173 -10.75 9.96 18.42
N GLN A 174 -9.55 10.36 17.98
CA GLN A 174 -8.98 9.87 16.72
C GLN A 174 -8.87 8.34 16.69
N LEU A 175 -8.40 7.71 17.77
CA LEU A 175 -8.31 6.25 17.84
C LEU A 175 -9.69 5.59 17.86
N MET A 176 -10.67 6.24 18.48
CA MET A 176 -12.05 5.76 18.50
C MET A 176 -12.65 5.78 17.09
N ASP A 177 -12.56 6.92 16.41
CA ASP A 177 -13.11 7.10 15.07
C ASP A 177 -12.43 6.15 14.05
N ASP A 178 -11.09 6.04 14.09
CA ASP A 178 -10.31 5.21 13.18
C ASP A 178 -10.59 3.70 13.34
N ILE A 179 -10.85 3.24 14.56
CA ILE A 179 -10.91 1.81 14.87
C ILE A 179 -12.34 1.31 15.08
N TRP A 180 -13.22 2.12 15.70
CA TRP A 180 -14.61 1.74 15.99
C TRP A 180 -15.62 2.38 15.05
N GLY A 181 -15.24 3.48 14.35
CA GLY A 181 -16.12 4.25 13.46
C GLY A 181 -16.88 5.36 14.20
N LEU A 182 -17.36 6.35 13.42
CA LEU A 182 -18.03 7.54 13.93
C LEU A 182 -19.39 7.23 14.61
N ASP A 183 -20.06 6.14 14.23
CA ASP A 183 -21.38 5.74 14.73
C ASP A 183 -21.31 4.75 15.91
N SER A 184 -20.16 4.62 16.56
CA SER A 184 -20.00 3.67 17.65
C SER A 184 -20.59 4.23 18.95
N ASP A 185 -21.50 3.48 19.57
CA ASP A 185 -22.05 3.76 20.91
C ASP A 185 -21.00 3.56 22.04
N SER A 186 -19.77 3.21 21.69
CA SER A 186 -18.68 2.94 22.63
C SER A 186 -18.06 4.27 23.10
N GLY A 187 -17.99 4.49 24.40
CA GLY A 187 -17.39 5.69 24.99
C GLY A 187 -15.85 5.68 24.98
N ASP A 188 -15.24 6.85 25.19
CA ASP A 188 -13.78 7.09 25.27
C ASP A 188 -13.01 6.13 26.20
N ALA A 189 -13.69 5.57 27.22
CA ALA A 189 -13.13 4.59 28.12
C ALA A 189 -12.71 3.29 27.42
N THR A 190 -13.36 2.94 26.29
CA THR A 190 -13.10 1.73 25.52
C THR A 190 -11.66 1.66 25.01
N VAL A 191 -11.15 2.76 24.44
CA VAL A 191 -9.76 2.84 23.98
C VAL A 191 -8.79 2.55 25.13
N SER A 192 -9.03 3.14 26.31
CA SER A 192 -8.16 2.97 27.48
C SER A 192 -8.12 1.54 27.97
N VAL A 193 -9.25 0.82 27.92
CA VAL A 193 -9.31 -0.60 28.28
C VAL A 193 -8.47 -1.46 27.33
N HIS A 194 -8.60 -1.24 26.03
CA HIS A 194 -7.83 -1.98 25.03
C HIS A 194 -6.33 -1.65 25.09
N ILE A 195 -5.94 -0.40 25.34
CA ILE A 195 -4.54 0.00 25.57
C ILE A 195 -3.96 -0.77 26.78
N ASN A 196 -4.70 -0.86 27.88
CA ASN A 196 -4.23 -1.58 29.05
C ASN A 196 -4.08 -3.09 28.79
N ARG A 197 -5.00 -3.69 28.05
CA ARG A 197 -4.89 -5.09 27.60
C ARG A 197 -3.65 -5.32 26.75
N LEU A 198 -3.38 -4.46 25.78
CA LEU A 198 -2.18 -4.52 24.95
C LEU A 198 -0.90 -4.36 25.77
N ARG A 199 -0.85 -3.43 26.72
CA ARG A 199 0.29 -3.25 27.63
C ARG A 199 0.57 -4.51 28.46
N ASN A 200 -0.47 -5.11 29.03
CA ASN A 200 -0.34 -6.33 29.81
C ASN A 200 0.13 -7.51 28.95
N ARG A 201 -0.39 -7.61 27.72
CA ARG A 201 -0.02 -8.67 26.79
C ARG A 201 1.42 -8.57 26.32
N PHE A 202 1.89 -7.38 26.03
CA PHE A 202 3.23 -7.10 25.52
C PHE A 202 4.18 -6.48 26.55
N GLN A 203 3.93 -6.66 27.84
CA GLN A 203 4.77 -6.10 28.92
C GLN A 203 6.24 -6.54 28.86
N ASN A 204 6.51 -7.71 28.28
CA ASN A 204 7.85 -8.28 28.12
C ASN A 204 8.40 -8.12 26.69
N CYS A 205 7.76 -7.36 25.84
CA CYS A 205 8.26 -7.01 24.51
C CYS A 205 9.24 -5.84 24.63
N HIS A 206 10.44 -6.01 24.09
CA HIS A 206 11.48 -4.98 24.11
C HIS A 206 11.49 -4.08 22.87
N ASP A 207 10.80 -4.48 21.80
CA ASP A 207 10.83 -3.76 20.54
C ASP A 207 9.99 -2.48 20.55
N PHE A 208 8.93 -2.45 21.37
CA PHE A 208 8.05 -1.29 21.49
C PHE A 208 7.41 -1.14 22.86
N SER A 209 6.91 0.07 23.13
CA SER A 209 6.08 0.37 24.29
C SER A 209 4.95 1.33 23.92
N ILE A 210 3.81 1.25 24.63
CA ILE A 210 2.68 2.17 24.46
C ILE A 210 2.66 3.15 25.62
N THR A 211 2.86 4.43 25.33
CA THR A 211 2.96 5.49 26.34
C THR A 211 1.70 6.36 26.35
N THR A 212 1.24 6.72 27.54
CA THR A 212 0.16 7.72 27.73
C THR A 212 0.76 9.13 27.78
N ILE A 213 0.23 10.03 26.95
CA ILE A 213 0.52 11.45 27.04
C ILE A 213 -0.65 12.12 27.76
N ARG A 214 -0.43 12.54 28.99
CA ARG A 214 -1.48 13.11 29.86
C ARG A 214 -2.20 14.26 29.15
N GLY A 215 -3.53 14.25 29.19
CA GLY A 215 -4.39 15.26 28.57
C GLY A 215 -4.50 15.17 27.04
N LEU A 216 -3.69 14.34 26.35
CA LEU A 216 -3.69 14.22 24.90
C LEU A 216 -4.16 12.85 24.41
N GLY A 217 -3.48 11.76 24.77
CA GLY A 217 -3.81 10.45 24.26
C GLY A 217 -2.69 9.43 24.40
N TYR A 218 -2.41 8.69 23.33
CA TYR A 218 -1.45 7.59 23.32
C TYR A 218 -0.48 7.68 22.15
N LYS A 219 0.73 7.15 22.34
CA LYS A 219 1.71 6.93 21.28
C LYS A 219 2.44 5.61 21.48
N ALA A 220 2.90 4.99 20.40
CA ALA A 220 3.88 3.94 20.47
C ALA A 220 5.31 4.53 20.37
N GLN A 221 6.22 3.96 21.16
CA GLN A 221 7.65 4.22 21.07
C GLN A 221 8.31 2.91 20.64
N VAL A 222 9.13 2.96 19.61
CA VAL A 222 9.94 1.87 19.11
C VAL A 222 11.33 2.02 19.72
N GLN A 223 11.87 0.93 20.24
CA GLN A 223 13.29 0.91 20.65
C GLN A 223 14.11 0.62 19.39
N GLU A 224 15.00 1.53 19.03
CA GLU A 224 16.00 1.28 18.02
C GLU A 224 16.91 0.15 18.55
N ALA A 225 17.05 -0.92 17.76
CA ALA A 225 18.06 -1.92 18.06
C ALA A 225 19.42 -1.21 18.09
N LEU A 226 20.07 -1.19 19.25
CA LEU A 226 21.48 -0.80 19.34
C LEU A 226 22.24 -1.74 18.41
N MET A 227 22.75 -1.19 17.29
CA MET A 227 23.70 -1.87 16.41
C MET A 227 25.00 -2.12 17.15
#